data_14be97a4f66f4b158dce4decfff92fff
#
_entry.id   14be97a4f66f4b158dce4decfff92fff
#
_cell.length_a   1.000
_cell.length_b   1.000
_cell.length_c   1.000
_cell.angle_alpha   90.00
_cell.angle_beta   90.00
_cell.angle_gamma   90.00
#
_symmetry.space_group_name_H-M   'P 1'
#
loop_
_entity.id
_entity.type
_entity.pdbx_description
1 polymer ?
#
loop_
_entity_poly.entity_id
_entity_poly.type
_entity_poly.pdbx_seq_one_letter_code
_entity_poly.pdbx_strand_id
1 'polypeptide(L)'
;MIYEYSMQRSVSVQLANNGDDCVVILEKSDLERFSQGLDEWFTQVGFTMKVEKPVFSFEEIEFCQTHPVFDGSRWIMMRNPLTAIDKDTVLLQPYQTRKQVANWMYAVGQGGLRLTGGLPVCQNFYRALRRYGSGGRKFVEYRSWYVRKMTEGMDRDFGPVTPEARASFHTAFGITPQEQLQLELYFDRWQYTAQVRVGSHDQFAHRQLPM
;
A
#
# COMPACT_ATOMS: atom_id res chain seq x y z
N MET A 1 22.12 -15.99 3.46
CA MET A 1 22.99 -14.83 3.68
C MET A 1 22.72 -14.13 5.01
N ILE A 2 21.54 -13.55 5.30
CA ILE A 2 21.27 -12.89 6.60
C ILE A 2 21.50 -13.82 7.80
N TYR A 3 20.98 -15.05 7.75
CA TYR A 3 21.21 -16.03 8.83
C TYR A 3 22.71 -16.39 9.00
N GLU A 4 23.46 -16.52 7.90
CA GLU A 4 24.90 -16.78 7.97
C GLU A 4 25.63 -15.61 8.66
N TYR A 5 25.31 -14.38 8.23
CA TYR A 5 25.85 -13.17 8.85
C TYR A 5 25.51 -13.09 10.36
N SER A 6 24.23 -13.35 10.71
CA SER A 6 23.77 -13.30 12.10
C SER A 6 24.45 -14.36 12.98
N MET A 7 24.68 -15.57 12.45
CA MET A 7 25.42 -16.62 13.16
C MET A 7 26.86 -16.20 13.45
N GLN A 8 27.56 -15.61 12.47
CA GLN A 8 28.93 -15.11 12.66
C GLN A 8 29.01 -14.01 13.73
N ARG A 9 27.93 -13.27 13.95
CA ARG A 9 27.81 -12.22 14.98
C ARG A 9 27.22 -12.72 16.28
N SER A 10 26.83 -13.99 16.39
CA SER A 10 26.12 -14.56 17.53
C SER A 10 24.87 -13.76 17.90
N VAL A 11 24.08 -13.37 16.88
CA VAL A 11 22.82 -12.63 17.01
C VAL A 11 21.69 -13.52 16.56
N SER A 12 20.62 -13.62 17.37
CA SER A 12 19.39 -14.30 17.01
C SER A 12 18.49 -13.37 16.20
N VAL A 13 18.04 -13.81 15.04
CA VAL A 13 17.18 -13.01 14.16
C VAL A 13 15.97 -13.79 13.67
N GLN A 14 14.86 -13.07 13.41
CA GLN A 14 13.78 -13.55 12.57
C GLN A 14 13.83 -12.76 11.25
N LEU A 15 13.46 -13.41 10.16
CA LEU A 15 13.57 -12.86 8.81
C LEU A 15 12.26 -13.02 8.06
N ALA A 16 11.72 -11.91 7.54
CA ALA A 16 10.77 -11.91 6.44
C ALA A 16 11.49 -11.49 5.16
N ASN A 17 11.38 -12.29 4.08
CA ASN A 17 12.11 -12.04 2.84
C ASN A 17 11.22 -12.25 1.62
N ASN A 18 11.33 -11.34 0.67
CA ASN A 18 10.69 -11.42 -0.65
C ASN A 18 11.64 -10.90 -1.73
N GLY A 19 12.48 -11.80 -2.24
CA GLY A 19 13.50 -11.44 -3.24
C GLY A 19 14.61 -10.58 -2.65
N ASP A 20 14.72 -9.35 -3.11
CA ASP A 20 15.66 -8.33 -2.67
C ASP A 20 15.17 -7.53 -1.45
N ASP A 21 13.89 -7.60 -1.14
CA ASP A 21 13.29 -6.92 0.00
C ASP A 21 13.24 -7.83 1.22
N CYS A 22 13.74 -7.35 2.36
CA CYS A 22 13.75 -8.12 3.58
C CYS A 22 13.61 -7.27 4.85
N VAL A 23 12.98 -7.87 5.86
CA VAL A 23 12.91 -7.31 7.22
C VAL A 23 13.61 -8.27 8.17
N VAL A 24 14.54 -7.73 8.95
CA VAL A 24 15.25 -8.46 10.01
C VAL A 24 14.72 -7.99 11.35
N ILE A 25 14.22 -8.91 12.15
CA ILE A 25 13.71 -8.66 13.49
C ILE A 25 14.69 -9.27 14.49
N LEU A 26 15.17 -8.45 15.41
CA LEU A 26 16.14 -8.84 16.43
C LEU A 26 15.92 -8.06 17.74
N GLU A 27 16.56 -8.53 18.81
CA GLU A 27 16.55 -7.82 20.10
C GLU A 27 17.29 -6.49 19.99
N LYS A 28 16.72 -5.45 20.61
CA LYS A 28 17.31 -4.10 20.59
C LYS A 28 18.74 -4.08 21.11
N SER A 29 19.07 -4.91 22.08
CA SER A 29 20.43 -5.06 22.64
C SER A 29 21.43 -5.57 21.64
N ASP A 30 21.00 -6.26 20.59
CA ASP A 30 21.84 -6.86 19.56
C ASP A 30 22.01 -5.98 18.32
N LEU A 31 21.27 -4.87 18.25
CA LEU A 31 21.21 -4.01 17.06
C LEU A 31 22.60 -3.49 16.65
N GLU A 32 23.38 -2.97 17.59
CA GLU A 32 24.72 -2.44 17.30
C GLU A 32 25.63 -3.54 16.78
N ARG A 33 25.66 -4.70 17.45
CA ARG A 33 26.47 -5.85 17.04
C ARG A 33 26.06 -6.41 15.67
N PHE A 34 24.78 -6.42 15.36
CA PHE A 34 24.27 -6.84 14.05
C PHE A 34 24.61 -5.84 12.96
N SER A 35 24.49 -4.53 13.23
CA SER A 35 24.72 -3.48 12.23
C SER A 35 26.19 -3.28 11.88
N GLN A 36 27.11 -3.61 12.81
CA GLN A 36 28.52 -3.38 12.61
C GLN A 36 29.10 -4.25 11.49
N GLY A 37 29.56 -3.64 10.41
CA GLY A 37 30.19 -4.32 9.27
C GLY A 37 29.20 -5.08 8.37
N LEU A 38 27.92 -4.77 8.42
CA LEU A 38 26.88 -5.40 7.59
C LEU A 38 27.12 -5.10 6.11
N ASP A 39 27.35 -3.85 5.75
CA ASP A 39 27.60 -3.43 4.36
C ASP A 39 28.86 -4.05 3.78
N GLU A 40 29.93 -4.07 4.56
CA GLU A 40 31.21 -4.66 4.14
C GLU A 40 31.08 -6.15 3.89
N TRP A 41 30.37 -6.87 4.76
CA TRP A 41 30.16 -8.30 4.60
C TRP A 41 29.36 -8.63 3.34
N PHE A 42 28.27 -7.87 3.07
CA PHE A 42 27.48 -8.07 1.86
C PHE A 42 28.25 -7.67 0.60
N THR A 43 29.06 -6.63 0.65
CA THR A 43 29.93 -6.22 -0.46
C THR A 43 30.93 -7.32 -0.83
N GLN A 44 31.51 -8.02 0.15
CA GLN A 44 32.44 -9.13 -0.07
C GLN A 44 31.80 -10.30 -0.81
N VAL A 45 30.48 -10.49 -0.68
CA VAL A 45 29.72 -11.55 -1.38
C VAL A 45 29.01 -11.04 -2.63
N GLY A 46 29.31 -9.81 -3.06
CA GLY A 46 28.87 -9.24 -4.33
C GLY A 46 27.53 -8.51 -4.29
N PHE A 47 27.04 -8.10 -3.10
CA PHE A 47 25.79 -7.37 -2.94
C PHE A 47 26.02 -5.99 -2.34
N THR A 48 25.27 -5.01 -2.82
CA THR A 48 25.16 -3.70 -2.18
C THR A 48 23.87 -3.66 -1.35
N MET A 49 24.01 -3.46 -0.05
CA MET A 49 22.86 -3.35 0.85
C MET A 49 22.39 -1.90 0.95
N LYS A 50 21.08 -1.70 0.86
CA LYS A 50 20.43 -0.48 1.31
C LYS A 50 19.81 -0.77 2.67
N VAL A 51 20.47 -0.33 3.74
CA VAL A 51 19.97 -0.53 5.09
C VAL A 51 19.17 0.70 5.51
N GLU A 52 17.93 0.49 5.91
CA GLU A 52 17.07 1.55 6.43
C GLU A 52 17.29 1.75 7.93
N LYS A 53 16.79 2.87 8.46
CA LYS A 53 16.90 3.13 9.90
C LYS A 53 16.09 2.10 10.67
N PRO A 54 16.62 1.56 11.79
CA PRO A 54 15.87 0.65 12.63
C PRO A 54 14.65 1.34 13.22
N VAL A 55 13.53 0.61 13.24
CA VAL A 55 12.25 1.04 13.81
C VAL A 55 11.91 0.18 15.02
N PHE A 56 11.05 0.68 15.92
CA PHE A 56 10.75 0.03 17.19
C PHE A 56 9.24 -0.22 17.39
N SER A 57 8.42 0.20 16.45
CA SER A 57 7.00 -0.12 16.38
C SER A 57 6.73 -1.01 15.18
N PHE A 58 5.83 -1.96 15.32
CA PHE A 58 5.55 -2.91 14.25
C PHE A 58 4.99 -2.21 13.00
N GLU A 59 4.16 -1.20 13.21
CA GLU A 59 3.56 -0.37 12.17
C GLU A 59 4.56 0.43 11.33
N GLU A 60 5.73 0.75 11.91
CA GLU A 60 6.77 1.51 11.21
C GLU A 60 7.61 0.67 10.26
N ILE A 61 7.47 -0.67 10.32
CA ILE A 61 8.15 -1.57 9.39
C ILE A 61 7.63 -1.32 7.98
N GLU A 62 8.52 -1.02 7.03
CA GLU A 62 8.20 -1.05 5.61
C GLU A 62 8.69 -2.36 4.99
N PHE A 63 7.78 -3.10 4.36
CA PHE A 63 8.08 -4.34 3.64
C PHE A 63 7.27 -4.43 2.36
N CYS A 64 7.92 -4.61 1.22
CA CYS A 64 7.29 -4.61 -0.09
C CYS A 64 6.42 -3.36 -0.35
N GLN A 65 6.91 -2.18 0.05
CA GLN A 65 6.23 -0.88 -0.04
C GLN A 65 4.91 -0.83 0.77
N THR A 66 4.78 -1.64 1.80
CA THR A 66 3.61 -1.69 2.68
C THR A 66 4.01 -1.64 4.15
N HIS A 67 3.11 -1.15 4.97
CA HIS A 67 3.23 -1.13 6.43
C HIS A 67 2.14 -2.01 7.05
N PRO A 68 2.41 -2.71 8.16
CA PRO A 68 1.37 -3.41 8.91
C PRO A 68 0.48 -2.41 9.64
N VAL A 69 -0.83 -2.53 9.46
CA VAL A 69 -1.86 -1.75 10.17
C VAL A 69 -2.79 -2.74 10.86
N PHE A 70 -3.03 -2.56 12.16
CA PHE A 70 -3.95 -3.37 12.93
C PHE A 70 -5.38 -2.87 12.75
N ASP A 71 -6.32 -3.74 12.33
CA ASP A 71 -7.71 -3.34 12.07
C ASP A 71 -8.64 -3.49 13.27
N GLY A 72 -8.09 -3.88 14.43
CA GLY A 72 -8.83 -4.24 15.64
C GLY A 72 -8.96 -5.75 15.83
N SER A 73 -8.64 -6.55 14.81
CA SER A 73 -8.69 -8.02 14.87
C SER A 73 -7.47 -8.70 14.28
N ARG A 74 -6.90 -8.15 13.22
CA ARG A 74 -5.73 -8.71 12.52
C ARG A 74 -4.85 -7.62 11.92
N TRP A 75 -3.61 -7.96 11.64
CA TRP A 75 -2.66 -7.11 10.92
C TRP A 75 -2.89 -7.19 9.42
N ILE A 76 -2.89 -6.04 8.76
CA ILE A 76 -3.08 -5.89 7.32
C ILE A 76 -1.88 -5.14 6.75
N MET A 77 -1.21 -5.73 5.77
CA MET A 77 -0.16 -5.03 5.03
C MET A 77 -0.80 -4.01 4.10
N MET A 78 -0.52 -2.74 4.33
CA MET A 78 -1.17 -1.62 3.65
C MET A 78 -0.12 -0.71 3.01
N ARG A 79 -0.30 -0.38 1.74
CA ARG A 79 0.53 0.63 1.07
C ARG A 79 0.29 2.01 1.67
N ASN A 80 1.34 2.83 1.69
CA ASN A 80 1.19 4.24 2.08
C ASN A 80 0.01 4.88 1.32
N PRO A 81 -0.95 5.52 2.00
CA PRO A 81 -2.19 6.01 1.40
C PRO A 81 -1.95 7.06 0.32
N LEU A 82 -0.98 7.96 0.51
CA LEU A 82 -0.67 9.00 -0.49
C LEU A 82 -0.10 8.38 -1.77
N THR A 83 0.83 7.42 -1.61
CA THR A 83 1.39 6.67 -2.74
C THR A 83 0.32 5.82 -3.45
N ALA A 84 -0.61 5.22 -2.70
CA ALA A 84 -1.69 4.44 -3.28
C ALA A 84 -2.64 5.33 -4.09
N ILE A 85 -3.05 6.48 -3.55
CA ILE A 85 -3.92 7.43 -4.22
C ILE A 85 -3.26 7.96 -5.50
N ASP A 86 -1.99 8.33 -5.44
CA ASP A 86 -1.24 8.83 -6.59
C ASP A 86 -1.12 7.77 -7.70
N LYS A 87 -0.64 6.59 -7.36
CA LYS A 87 -0.43 5.50 -8.33
C LYS A 87 -1.74 4.94 -8.91
N ASP A 88 -2.76 4.76 -8.08
CA ASP A 88 -4.01 4.11 -8.48
C ASP A 88 -4.98 5.07 -9.21
N THR A 89 -4.62 6.35 -9.34
CA THR A 89 -5.31 7.32 -10.21
C THR A 89 -4.67 7.46 -11.59
N VAL A 90 -3.54 6.79 -11.86
CA VAL A 90 -2.84 6.85 -13.15
C VAL A 90 -3.44 5.85 -14.12
N LEU A 91 -3.88 6.33 -15.27
CA LEU A 91 -4.31 5.51 -16.40
C LEU A 91 -3.10 5.11 -17.25
N LEU A 92 -2.78 3.82 -17.25
CA LEU A 92 -1.68 3.28 -18.06
C LEU A 92 -2.03 3.09 -19.54
N GLN A 93 -3.33 3.13 -19.87
CA GLN A 93 -3.81 3.01 -21.25
C GLN A 93 -4.69 4.21 -21.61
N PRO A 94 -4.59 4.73 -22.84
CA PRO A 94 -5.44 5.81 -23.31
C PRO A 94 -6.87 5.28 -23.53
N TYR A 95 -7.73 5.48 -22.55
CA TYR A 95 -9.16 5.20 -22.73
C TYR A 95 -9.82 6.29 -23.58
N GLN A 96 -10.53 5.87 -24.61
CA GLN A 96 -11.15 6.78 -25.57
C GLN A 96 -12.59 7.17 -25.22
N THR A 97 -13.23 6.43 -24.32
CA THR A 97 -14.64 6.65 -23.97
C THR A 97 -14.86 6.83 -22.48
N ARG A 98 -15.87 7.63 -22.13
CA ARG A 98 -16.29 7.79 -20.72
C ARG A 98 -16.64 6.46 -20.05
N LYS A 99 -17.22 5.52 -20.81
CA LYS A 99 -17.57 4.19 -20.32
C LYS A 99 -16.33 3.38 -19.92
N GLN A 100 -15.26 3.44 -20.69
CA GLN A 100 -13.99 2.77 -20.37
C GLN A 100 -13.37 3.34 -19.09
N VAL A 101 -13.35 4.68 -18.94
CA VAL A 101 -12.88 5.34 -17.72
C VAL A 101 -13.75 4.94 -16.51
N ALA A 102 -15.07 4.93 -16.65
CA ALA A 102 -15.97 4.51 -15.57
C ALA A 102 -15.75 3.05 -15.17
N ASN A 103 -15.56 2.16 -16.13
CA ASN A 103 -15.25 0.75 -15.88
C ASN A 103 -13.91 0.58 -15.14
N TRP A 104 -12.90 1.34 -15.55
CA TRP A 104 -11.60 1.35 -14.88
C TRP A 104 -11.71 1.86 -13.43
N MET A 105 -12.37 2.99 -13.21
CA MET A 105 -12.59 3.52 -11.85
C MET A 105 -13.31 2.53 -10.96
N TYR A 106 -14.32 1.84 -11.49
CA TYR A 106 -15.02 0.79 -10.76
C TYR A 106 -14.09 -0.36 -10.38
N ALA A 107 -13.27 -0.82 -11.31
CA ALA A 107 -12.35 -1.94 -11.08
C ALA A 107 -11.28 -1.58 -10.03
N VAL A 108 -10.68 -0.40 -10.14
CA VAL A 108 -9.70 0.10 -9.16
C VAL A 108 -10.36 0.27 -7.78
N GLY A 109 -11.54 0.89 -7.73
CA GLY A 109 -12.28 1.07 -6.49
C GLY A 109 -12.69 -0.24 -5.83
N GLN A 110 -13.14 -1.22 -6.62
CA GLN A 110 -13.50 -2.54 -6.12
C GLN A 110 -12.27 -3.32 -5.61
N GLY A 111 -11.17 -3.29 -6.36
CA GLY A 111 -9.91 -3.94 -5.97
C GLY A 111 -9.33 -3.32 -4.70
N GLY A 112 -9.28 -1.99 -4.63
CA GLY A 112 -8.79 -1.27 -3.46
C GLY A 112 -9.63 -1.51 -2.20
N LEU A 113 -10.96 -1.57 -2.31
CA LEU A 113 -11.83 -1.91 -1.18
C LEU A 113 -11.58 -3.32 -0.65
N ARG A 114 -11.31 -4.28 -1.53
CA ARG A 114 -10.99 -5.65 -1.12
C ARG A 114 -9.69 -5.73 -0.32
N LEU A 115 -8.80 -4.77 -0.48
CA LEU A 115 -7.55 -4.66 0.27
C LEU A 115 -7.70 -3.83 1.54
N THR A 116 -8.47 -2.74 1.50
CA THR A 116 -8.45 -1.68 2.53
C THR A 116 -9.79 -1.44 3.22
N GLY A 117 -10.82 -2.24 2.94
CA GLY A 117 -12.11 -2.10 3.62
C GLY A 117 -11.96 -2.19 5.14
N GLY A 118 -12.60 -1.27 5.87
CA GLY A 118 -12.46 -1.11 7.33
C GLY A 118 -11.19 -0.39 7.77
N LEU A 119 -10.31 0.03 6.85
CA LEU A 119 -9.13 0.83 7.17
C LEU A 119 -9.34 2.32 6.83
N PRO A 120 -8.77 3.25 7.63
CA PRO A 120 -8.96 4.68 7.44
C PRO A 120 -8.56 5.18 6.05
N VAL A 121 -9.18 6.26 5.62
CA VAL A 121 -8.84 7.04 4.42
C VAL A 121 -8.98 6.25 3.12
N CYS A 122 -8.22 5.18 2.95
CA CYS A 122 -8.16 4.42 1.69
C CYS A 122 -9.49 3.78 1.32
N GLN A 123 -10.25 3.25 2.29
CA GLN A 123 -11.57 2.72 1.97
C GLN A 123 -12.52 3.79 1.41
N ASN A 124 -12.44 5.03 1.89
CA ASN A 124 -13.29 6.13 1.41
C ASN A 124 -12.86 6.56 0.01
N PHE A 125 -11.56 6.62 -0.26
CA PHE A 125 -11.01 6.87 -1.59
C PHE A 125 -11.49 5.82 -2.61
N TYR A 126 -11.31 4.54 -2.32
CA TYR A 126 -11.72 3.48 -3.23
C TYR A 126 -13.25 3.36 -3.38
N ARG A 127 -14.01 3.66 -2.30
CA ARG A 127 -15.47 3.78 -2.40
C ARG A 127 -15.86 4.92 -3.33
N ALA A 128 -15.18 6.05 -3.28
CA ALA A 128 -15.41 7.17 -4.20
C ALA A 128 -15.17 6.77 -5.66
N LEU A 129 -14.05 6.10 -5.96
CA LEU A 129 -13.79 5.56 -7.30
C LEU A 129 -14.88 4.58 -7.74
N ARG A 130 -15.25 3.62 -6.89
CA ARG A 130 -16.32 2.65 -7.20
C ARG A 130 -17.65 3.32 -7.49
N ARG A 131 -18.01 4.39 -6.77
CA ARG A 131 -19.25 5.15 -6.94
C ARG A 131 -19.35 5.82 -8.32
N TYR A 132 -18.25 6.33 -8.85
CA TYR A 132 -18.20 6.95 -10.18
C TYR A 132 -18.07 5.95 -11.31
N GLY A 133 -17.62 4.77 -11.01
CA GLY A 133 -17.53 3.65 -11.91
C GLY A 133 -18.84 2.88 -12.00
N SER A 134 -19.93 3.49 -12.50
CA SER A 134 -21.19 2.78 -12.66
C SER A 134 -21.19 1.87 -13.89
N GLY A 135 -21.55 0.61 -13.73
CA GLY A 135 -21.95 -0.28 -14.82
C GLY A 135 -20.89 -1.21 -15.37
N GLY A 136 -19.70 -1.27 -14.79
CA GLY A 136 -18.63 -2.16 -15.21
C GLY A 136 -18.76 -3.60 -14.69
N ARG A 137 -19.87 -4.29 -14.93
CA ARG A 137 -20.04 -5.69 -14.51
C ARG A 137 -19.08 -6.69 -15.15
N LYS A 138 -18.22 -6.25 -16.05
CA LYS A 138 -17.29 -7.11 -16.78
C LYS A 138 -15.89 -6.51 -16.84
N PHE A 139 -15.34 -6.09 -15.71
CA PHE A 139 -13.90 -6.15 -15.62
C PHE A 139 -13.54 -7.56 -15.24
N VAL A 140 -13.30 -8.30 -16.32
CA VAL A 140 -12.58 -9.57 -16.39
C VAL A 140 -12.72 -10.37 -15.10
N GLU A 141 -13.64 -11.30 -15.09
CA GLU A 141 -13.37 -12.56 -14.44
C GLU A 141 -12.12 -13.15 -15.09
N TYR A 142 -10.95 -12.67 -14.70
CA TYR A 142 -9.72 -13.40 -14.91
C TYR A 142 -9.84 -14.66 -14.06
N ARG A 143 -10.48 -15.68 -14.62
CA ARG A 143 -10.56 -17.04 -14.11
C ARG A 143 -9.21 -17.77 -14.18
N SER A 144 -8.13 -17.04 -14.40
CA SER A 144 -6.81 -17.62 -14.29
C SER A 144 -6.61 -18.08 -12.86
N TRP A 145 -6.27 -19.35 -12.66
CA TRP A 145 -5.88 -19.93 -11.37
C TRP A 145 -4.87 -19.04 -10.65
N TYR A 146 -3.95 -18.44 -11.38
CA TYR A 146 -2.93 -17.53 -10.88
C TYR A 146 -3.54 -16.28 -10.21
N VAL A 147 -4.45 -15.58 -10.88
CA VAL A 147 -5.11 -14.38 -10.32
C VAL A 147 -5.97 -14.75 -9.12
N ARG A 148 -6.69 -15.88 -9.18
CA ARG A 148 -7.48 -16.37 -8.05
C ARG A 148 -6.60 -16.63 -6.82
N LYS A 149 -5.43 -17.26 -7.00
CA LYS A 149 -4.49 -17.51 -5.91
C LYS A 149 -3.86 -16.22 -5.39
N MET A 150 -3.52 -15.26 -6.26
CA MET A 150 -2.97 -13.97 -5.88
C MET A 150 -3.96 -13.07 -5.13
N THR A 151 -5.26 -13.30 -5.30
CA THR A 151 -6.33 -12.54 -4.62
C THR A 151 -6.95 -13.31 -3.45
N GLU A 152 -6.39 -14.44 -3.09
CA GLU A 152 -6.85 -15.22 -1.94
C GLU A 152 -6.74 -14.40 -0.64
N GLY A 153 -7.82 -14.31 0.12
CA GLY A 153 -7.91 -13.48 1.33
C GLY A 153 -8.17 -11.98 1.10
N MET A 154 -8.26 -11.54 -0.15
CA MET A 154 -8.67 -10.17 -0.49
C MET A 154 -10.20 -10.08 -0.58
N ASP A 155 -10.86 -10.14 0.56
CA ASP A 155 -12.33 -10.22 0.66
C ASP A 155 -12.98 -9.07 1.45
N ARG A 156 -12.18 -8.05 1.79
CA ARG A 156 -12.66 -6.90 2.56
C ARG A 156 -13.66 -6.06 1.75
N ASP A 157 -14.54 -5.34 2.44
CA ASP A 157 -15.42 -4.34 1.85
C ASP A 157 -15.51 -3.13 2.79
N PHE A 158 -16.16 -2.07 2.30
CA PHE A 158 -16.38 -0.86 3.10
C PHE A 158 -17.10 -1.19 4.40
N GLY A 159 -16.54 -0.75 5.53
CA GLY A 159 -17.05 -1.05 6.86
C GLY A 159 -16.64 -0.01 7.91
N PRO A 160 -17.03 -0.21 9.16
CA PRO A 160 -16.64 0.66 10.26
C PRO A 160 -15.12 0.61 10.46
N VAL A 161 -14.54 1.77 10.75
CA VAL A 161 -13.13 1.91 11.15
C VAL A 161 -13.07 1.89 12.68
N THR A 162 -12.32 0.94 13.24
CA THR A 162 -12.16 0.83 14.69
C THR A 162 -11.22 1.90 15.24
N PRO A 163 -11.29 2.26 16.53
CA PRO A 163 -10.33 3.14 17.18
C PRO A 163 -8.89 2.62 17.07
N GLU A 164 -8.71 1.30 17.18
CA GLU A 164 -7.42 0.62 17.05
C GLU A 164 -6.84 0.79 15.65
N ALA A 165 -7.67 0.63 14.61
CA ALA A 165 -7.27 0.86 13.23
C ALA A 165 -6.83 2.31 12.99
N ARG A 166 -7.50 3.29 13.59
CA ARG A 166 -7.10 4.70 13.49
C ARG A 166 -5.77 4.98 14.18
N ALA A 167 -5.56 4.41 15.37
CA ALA A 167 -4.32 4.56 16.09
C ALA A 167 -3.14 3.90 15.37
N SER A 168 -3.32 2.66 14.93
CA SER A 168 -2.31 1.92 14.18
C SER A 168 -1.98 2.60 12.84
N PHE A 169 -3.00 3.09 12.12
CA PHE A 169 -2.80 3.87 10.89
C PHE A 169 -2.01 5.16 11.14
N HIS A 170 -2.26 5.85 12.26
CA HIS A 170 -1.47 7.03 12.64
C HIS A 170 -0.02 6.67 12.90
N THR A 171 0.25 5.59 13.62
CA THR A 171 1.62 5.11 13.88
C THR A 171 2.34 4.75 12.57
N ALA A 172 1.64 4.07 11.65
CA ALA A 172 2.22 3.63 10.37
C ALA A 172 2.55 4.79 9.41
N PHE A 173 1.68 5.81 9.34
CA PHE A 173 1.75 6.83 8.27
C PHE A 173 1.85 8.27 8.76
N GLY A 174 1.85 8.51 10.07
CA GLY A 174 1.92 9.86 10.66
C GLY A 174 0.65 10.71 10.50
N ILE A 175 -0.43 10.16 9.92
CA ILE A 175 -1.69 10.88 9.68
C ILE A 175 -2.57 10.75 10.92
N THR A 176 -2.78 11.85 11.62
CA THR A 176 -3.56 11.87 12.87
C THR A 176 -5.02 11.46 12.66
N PRO A 177 -5.71 10.93 13.69
CA PRO A 177 -7.13 10.55 13.57
C PRO A 177 -8.03 11.69 13.07
N GLN A 178 -7.71 12.93 13.39
CA GLN A 178 -8.45 14.11 12.93
C GLN A 178 -8.24 14.35 11.42
N GLU A 179 -7.00 14.26 10.93
CA GLU A 179 -6.68 14.36 9.51
C GLU A 179 -7.29 13.21 8.73
N GLN A 180 -7.29 11.98 9.28
CA GLN A 180 -7.97 10.83 8.69
C GLN A 180 -9.45 11.14 8.42
N LEU A 181 -10.17 11.66 9.43
CA LEU A 181 -11.58 12.01 9.29
C LEU A 181 -11.82 13.12 8.26
N GLN A 182 -10.92 14.09 8.17
CA GLN A 182 -11.01 15.16 7.16
C GLN A 182 -10.82 14.60 5.75
N LEU A 183 -9.83 13.72 5.55
CA LEU A 183 -9.60 13.04 4.26
C LEU A 183 -10.76 12.12 3.87
N GLU A 184 -11.32 11.37 4.83
CA GLU A 184 -12.49 10.53 4.61
C GLU A 184 -13.69 11.37 4.15
N LEU A 185 -13.95 12.48 4.83
CA LEU A 185 -15.03 13.41 4.46
C LEU A 185 -14.79 14.03 3.08
N TYR A 186 -13.54 14.38 2.75
CA TYR A 186 -13.17 14.86 1.43
C TYR A 186 -13.52 13.82 0.35
N PHE A 187 -13.11 12.56 0.50
CA PHE A 187 -13.43 11.50 -0.48
C PHE A 187 -14.92 11.16 -0.53
N ASP A 188 -15.63 11.26 0.56
CA ASP A 188 -17.08 11.04 0.58
C ASP A 188 -17.83 12.10 -0.22
N ARG A 189 -17.36 13.33 -0.23
CA ARG A 189 -17.91 14.46 -0.96
C ARG A 189 -17.31 14.64 -2.35
N TRP A 190 -16.22 13.93 -2.64
CA TRP A 190 -15.47 14.10 -3.88
C TRP A 190 -16.35 13.84 -5.10
N GLN A 191 -16.34 14.79 -6.05
CA GLN A 191 -17.06 14.69 -7.31
C GLN A 191 -16.05 14.62 -8.46
N TYR A 192 -16.16 13.58 -9.27
CA TYR A 192 -15.35 13.44 -10.48
C TYR A 192 -16.00 14.19 -11.62
N THR A 193 -15.33 15.22 -12.09
CA THR A 193 -15.72 15.93 -13.32
C THR A 193 -14.75 15.48 -14.41
N ALA A 194 -15.22 14.57 -15.30
CA ALA A 194 -14.43 14.14 -16.44
C ALA A 194 -14.30 15.29 -17.44
N GLN A 195 -13.15 15.95 -17.49
CA GLN A 195 -12.77 16.72 -18.66
C GLN A 195 -12.10 15.77 -19.66
N VAL A 196 -12.87 15.23 -20.59
CA VAL A 196 -12.34 14.52 -21.74
C VAL A 196 -11.85 15.59 -22.73
N ARG A 197 -10.58 15.92 -22.72
CA ARG A 197 -9.96 16.61 -23.84
C ARG A 197 -9.78 15.60 -24.95
N VAL A 198 -10.69 15.62 -25.91
CA VAL A 198 -10.48 14.98 -27.22
C VAL A 198 -9.58 15.90 -28.02
N GLY A 199 -8.35 15.52 -28.24
CA GLY A 199 -7.49 16.22 -29.17
C GLY A 199 -6.03 16.36 -28.72
N SER A 200 -5.17 15.89 -29.60
CA SER A 200 -3.71 16.04 -29.66
C SER A 200 -2.84 15.19 -28.75
N HIS A 201 -1.84 14.65 -29.38
CA HIS A 201 -0.81 13.70 -29.01
C HIS A 201 0.13 14.12 -27.87
N ASP A 202 -0.28 14.96 -26.91
CA ASP A 202 0.61 15.34 -25.83
C ASP A 202 -0.17 15.56 -24.53
N GLN A 203 0.37 14.98 -23.49
CA GLN A 203 0.23 15.34 -22.07
C GLN A 203 -0.45 14.29 -21.18
N PHE A 204 0.42 13.63 -20.46
CA PHE A 204 0.14 13.11 -19.14
C PHE A 204 -0.26 14.32 -18.24
N ALA A 205 -1.53 14.45 -17.93
CA ALA A 205 -1.98 15.49 -17.02
C ALA A 205 -1.74 15.03 -15.57
N HIS A 206 -0.65 15.50 -15.00
CA HIS A 206 -0.48 15.48 -13.55
C HIS A 206 -1.60 16.29 -12.90
N ARG A 207 -2.46 15.67 -12.12
CA ARG A 207 -3.36 16.37 -11.21
C ARG A 207 -2.63 16.64 -9.92
N GLN A 208 -2.42 17.91 -9.63
CA GLN A 208 -2.07 18.37 -8.30
C GLN A 208 -3.27 18.17 -7.38
N LEU A 209 -3.10 17.40 -6.31
CA LEU A 209 -3.99 17.42 -5.16
C LEU A 209 -3.86 18.81 -4.51
N PRO A 210 -4.96 19.45 -4.10
CA PRO A 210 -4.85 20.66 -3.29
C PRO A 210 -4.17 20.28 -1.97
N MET A 211 -3.07 20.96 -1.66
CA MET A 211 -2.43 20.95 -0.35
C MET A 211 -3.31 21.64 0.68
#